data_67ecd46e00e0990ac64d83f6cd13a30f
#
_entry.id   67ecd46e00e0990ac64d83f6cd13a30f
#
_cell.length_a   1.000
_cell.length_b   1.000
_cell.length_c   1.000
_cell.angle_alpha   90.00
_cell.angle_beta   90.00
_cell.angle_gamma   90.00
#
_symmetry.space_group_name_H-M   'P 1'
#
loop_
_entity.id
_entity.type
_entity.pdbx_description
1 polymer ?
#
loop_
_entity_poly.entity_id
_entity_poly.type
_entity_poly.pdbx_seq_one_letter_code
_entity_poly.pdbx_strand_id
1 'polypeptide(L)'
;VSFPVLTTALDLLRRAAEGVPADRLDDPTPCDRWTVGQVLMHAAGDQHAWAATAGAGTMPAYNPFDPPRDHEEGVQSVVRSAIEAAGAAWARVDPAAGPVGTPLPPVPTMDPQLAAAACALDAAVHAWDVAVATGQPAPLTAELAAQLMPAARATVEPLRGFAYAAALPARTGDDPVAALLAYLGRDPHWTK
;
A
#
# COMPACT_ATOMS: atom_id res chain seq x y z
N VAL A 1 20.15 -5.28 -1.66
CA VAL A 1 18.84 -4.69 -1.29
C VAL A 1 18.37 -5.33 0.00
N SER A 2 18.22 -4.53 1.06
CA SER A 2 17.91 -5.04 2.41
C SER A 2 16.47 -5.53 2.56
N PHE A 3 15.53 -4.97 1.76
CA PHE A 3 14.09 -5.28 1.82
C PHE A 3 13.52 -5.55 0.42
N PRO A 4 13.75 -6.73 -0.17
CA PRO A 4 13.38 -7.02 -1.57
C PRO A 4 11.87 -6.99 -1.81
N VAL A 5 11.06 -7.45 -0.84
CA VAL A 5 9.60 -7.41 -0.92
C VAL A 5 9.08 -5.98 -1.05
N LEU A 6 9.64 -5.06 -0.25
CA LEU A 6 9.29 -3.64 -0.33
C LEU A 6 9.69 -3.03 -1.68
N THR A 7 10.91 -3.32 -2.16
CA THR A 7 11.36 -2.83 -3.48
C THR A 7 10.41 -3.28 -4.59
N THR A 8 9.98 -4.54 -4.57
CA THR A 8 9.00 -5.07 -5.52
C THR A 8 7.66 -4.34 -5.41
N ALA A 9 7.14 -4.17 -4.20
CA ALA A 9 5.85 -3.52 -3.96
C ALA A 9 5.84 -2.05 -4.42
N LEU A 10 6.91 -1.30 -4.13
CA LEU A 10 7.05 0.09 -4.58
C LEU A 10 7.10 0.18 -6.11
N ASP A 11 7.77 -0.76 -6.79
CA ASP A 11 7.78 -0.81 -8.27
C ASP A 11 6.39 -1.12 -8.84
N LEU A 12 5.61 -1.99 -8.20
CA LEU A 12 4.22 -2.25 -8.59
C LEU A 12 3.35 -1.00 -8.45
N LEU A 13 3.45 -0.27 -7.33
CA LEU A 13 2.71 0.97 -7.12
C LEU A 13 3.10 2.04 -8.17
N ARG A 14 4.39 2.17 -8.46
CA ARG A 14 4.88 3.07 -9.49
C ARG A 14 4.26 2.76 -10.86
N ARG A 15 4.31 1.49 -11.28
CA ARG A 15 3.76 1.06 -12.58
C ARG A 15 2.26 1.25 -12.65
N ALA A 16 1.53 0.89 -11.60
CA ALA A 16 0.09 1.08 -11.54
C ALA A 16 -0.27 2.56 -11.68
N ALA A 17 0.43 3.46 -10.97
CA ALA A 17 0.19 4.90 -11.05
C ALA A 17 0.53 5.47 -12.43
N GLU A 18 1.66 5.07 -13.03
CA GLU A 18 2.08 5.51 -14.39
C GLU A 18 1.11 5.04 -15.47
N GLY A 19 0.47 3.88 -15.26
CA GLY A 19 -0.50 3.30 -16.20
C GLY A 19 -1.90 3.90 -16.12
N VAL A 20 -2.19 4.83 -15.20
CA VAL A 20 -3.52 5.46 -15.07
C VAL A 20 -3.70 6.56 -16.11
N PRO A 21 -4.69 6.45 -17.03
CA PRO A 21 -5.07 7.54 -17.90
C PRO A 21 -5.64 8.73 -17.09
N ALA A 22 -5.38 9.95 -17.53
CA ALA A 22 -5.79 11.16 -16.81
C ALA A 22 -7.32 11.27 -16.60
N ASP A 23 -8.11 10.73 -17.51
CA ASP A 23 -9.58 10.69 -17.47
C ASP A 23 -10.14 9.56 -16.62
N ARG A 24 -9.28 8.74 -15.98
CA ARG A 24 -9.67 7.60 -15.15
C ARG A 24 -9.45 7.84 -13.64
N LEU A 25 -8.99 9.01 -13.23
CA LEU A 25 -8.74 9.34 -11.82
C LEU A 25 -10.00 9.34 -10.95
N ASP A 26 -11.16 9.60 -11.53
CA ASP A 26 -12.45 9.58 -10.84
C ASP A 26 -13.16 8.20 -10.85
N ASP A 27 -12.54 7.19 -11.44
CA ASP A 27 -13.11 5.85 -11.48
C ASP A 27 -13.25 5.23 -10.08
N PRO A 28 -14.31 4.43 -9.84
CA PRO A 28 -14.48 3.69 -8.60
C PRO A 28 -13.40 2.60 -8.46
N THR A 29 -13.09 2.23 -7.22
CA THR A 29 -12.06 1.24 -6.89
C THR A 29 -12.60 0.17 -5.93
N PRO A 30 -11.87 -0.94 -5.71
CA PRO A 30 -12.18 -1.88 -4.63
C PRO A 30 -12.21 -1.26 -3.23
N CYS A 31 -11.55 -0.12 -3.04
CA CYS A 31 -11.70 0.73 -1.86
C CYS A 31 -12.94 1.62 -2.04
N ASP A 32 -14.11 1.12 -1.73
CA ASP A 32 -15.44 1.63 -2.06
C ASP A 32 -15.71 3.12 -1.72
N ARG A 33 -14.92 3.70 -0.82
CA ARG A 33 -15.02 5.12 -0.43
C ARG A 33 -14.14 6.05 -1.27
N TRP A 34 -13.22 5.51 -2.08
CA TRP A 34 -12.20 6.29 -2.77
C TRP A 34 -12.17 6.02 -4.27
N THR A 35 -11.98 7.09 -5.03
CA THR A 35 -11.66 7.04 -6.45
C THR A 35 -10.21 6.60 -6.68
N VAL A 36 -9.85 6.28 -7.92
CA VAL A 36 -8.47 5.96 -8.32
C VAL A 36 -7.48 7.04 -7.86
N GLY A 37 -7.81 8.31 -8.08
CA GLY A 37 -6.97 9.43 -7.63
C GLY A 37 -6.79 9.45 -6.12
N GLN A 38 -7.87 9.22 -5.36
CA GLN A 38 -7.82 9.18 -3.90
C GLN A 38 -7.03 7.99 -3.35
N VAL A 39 -7.14 6.79 -3.97
CA VAL A 39 -6.30 5.64 -3.60
C VAL A 39 -4.83 5.93 -3.84
N LEU A 40 -4.49 6.57 -4.95
CA LEU A 40 -3.11 6.97 -5.24
C LEU A 40 -2.59 8.02 -4.24
N MET A 41 -3.41 9.00 -3.87
CA MET A 41 -3.04 10.00 -2.87
C MET A 41 -2.92 9.39 -1.48
N HIS A 42 -3.79 8.44 -1.11
CA HIS A 42 -3.66 7.68 0.14
C HIS A 42 -2.33 6.92 0.17
N ALA A 43 -2.06 6.11 -0.85
CA ALA A 43 -0.82 5.33 -0.93
C ALA A 43 0.43 6.24 -0.89
N ALA A 44 0.42 7.38 -1.58
CA ALA A 44 1.51 8.35 -1.51
C ALA A 44 1.69 8.91 -0.10
N GLY A 45 0.59 9.26 0.58
CA GLY A 45 0.62 9.74 1.95
C GLY A 45 1.22 8.70 2.91
N ASP A 46 0.81 7.45 2.79
CA ASP A 46 1.35 6.36 3.61
C ASP A 46 2.84 6.11 3.33
N GLN A 47 3.29 6.12 2.07
CA GLN A 47 4.71 5.99 1.76
C GLN A 47 5.55 7.15 2.33
N HIS A 48 5.05 8.39 2.32
CA HIS A 48 5.70 9.51 2.99
C HIS A 48 5.74 9.32 4.52
N ALA A 49 4.64 8.86 5.12
CA ALA A 49 4.57 8.60 6.56
C ALA A 49 5.55 7.48 6.98
N TRP A 50 5.64 6.40 6.21
CA TRP A 50 6.64 5.36 6.43
C TRP A 50 8.08 5.88 6.30
N ALA A 51 8.37 6.72 5.30
CA ALA A 51 9.69 7.33 5.15
C ALA A 51 10.05 8.20 6.36
N ALA A 52 9.11 9.05 6.81
CA ALA A 52 9.31 9.95 7.94
C ALA A 52 9.54 9.17 9.26
N THR A 53 8.74 8.14 9.53
CA THR A 53 8.88 7.33 10.75
C THR A 53 10.11 6.41 10.72
N ALA A 54 10.59 6.02 9.55
CA ALA A 54 11.88 5.34 9.38
C ALA A 54 13.09 6.28 9.50
N GLY A 55 12.88 7.57 9.81
CA GLY A 55 13.92 8.53 10.10
C GLY A 55 14.41 9.34 8.89
N ALA A 56 13.70 9.36 7.77
CA ALA A 56 14.04 10.17 6.60
C ALA A 56 12.78 10.71 5.90
N GLY A 57 12.82 11.97 5.50
CA GLY A 57 11.69 12.64 4.86
C GLY A 57 10.77 13.37 5.84
N THR A 58 9.59 13.76 5.35
CA THR A 58 8.58 14.49 6.10
C THR A 58 7.24 13.77 6.05
N MET A 59 6.42 13.93 7.08
CA MET A 59 5.03 13.47 7.07
C MET A 59 4.27 14.11 5.90
N PRO A 60 3.25 13.43 5.36
CA PRO A 60 2.42 14.03 4.31
C PRO A 60 1.75 15.31 4.79
N ALA A 61 1.57 16.27 3.87
CA ALA A 61 0.93 17.56 4.18
C ALA A 61 -0.61 17.46 4.32
N TYR A 62 -1.18 16.29 4.04
CA TYR A 62 -2.62 16.00 4.15
C TYR A 62 -2.84 14.73 4.97
N ASN A 63 -4.08 14.49 5.38
CA ASN A 63 -4.47 13.27 6.07
C ASN A 63 -4.61 12.11 5.05
N PRO A 64 -3.79 11.05 5.11
CA PRO A 64 -3.92 9.91 4.18
C PRO A 64 -5.26 9.17 4.29
N PHE A 65 -5.96 9.25 5.42
CA PHE A 65 -7.28 8.63 5.61
C PHE A 65 -8.45 9.51 5.11
N ASP A 66 -8.16 10.74 4.69
CA ASP A 66 -9.07 11.64 3.97
C ASP A 66 -8.31 12.25 2.79
N PRO A 67 -7.91 11.42 1.81
CA PRO A 67 -7.02 11.85 0.73
C PRO A 67 -7.74 12.82 -0.21
N PRO A 68 -7.04 13.87 -0.68
CA PRO A 68 -7.60 14.78 -1.67
C PRO A 68 -7.83 14.05 -3.01
N ARG A 69 -8.76 14.55 -3.82
CA ARG A 69 -9.07 14.00 -5.15
C ARG A 69 -8.01 14.32 -6.20
N ASP A 70 -7.35 15.46 -6.02
CA ASP A 70 -6.34 16.01 -6.93
C ASP A 70 -5.19 16.64 -6.15
N HIS A 71 -4.16 17.03 -6.85
CA HIS A 71 -3.02 17.76 -6.29
C HIS A 71 -2.43 18.68 -7.38
N GLU A 72 -1.95 19.87 -7.00
CA GLU A 72 -1.40 20.87 -7.93
C GLU A 72 -0.26 20.31 -8.80
N GLU A 73 0.58 19.44 -8.23
CA GLU A 73 1.68 18.78 -8.95
C GLU A 73 1.24 17.59 -9.81
N GLY A 74 -0.05 17.23 -9.76
CA GLY A 74 -0.59 16.02 -10.36
C GLY A 74 -0.32 14.75 -9.51
N VAL A 75 -1.35 13.90 -9.42
CA VAL A 75 -1.36 12.70 -8.56
C VAL A 75 -0.17 11.77 -8.83
N GLN A 76 0.17 11.51 -10.10
CA GLN A 76 1.29 10.64 -10.46
C GLN A 76 2.65 11.19 -10.00
N SER A 77 2.82 12.52 -9.99
CA SER A 77 4.05 13.16 -9.51
C SER A 77 4.21 12.99 -8.00
N VAL A 78 3.12 13.16 -7.26
CA VAL A 78 3.09 12.95 -5.80
C VAL A 78 3.43 11.49 -5.45
N VAL A 79 2.82 10.53 -6.14
CA VAL A 79 3.10 9.09 -5.93
C VAL A 79 4.58 8.79 -6.21
N ARG A 80 5.15 9.32 -7.29
CA ARG A 80 6.56 9.11 -7.63
C ARG A 80 7.48 9.63 -6.53
N SER A 81 7.25 10.86 -6.08
CA SER A 81 8.01 11.49 -4.99
C SER A 81 7.93 10.66 -3.70
N ALA A 82 6.76 10.17 -3.35
CA ALA A 82 6.54 9.34 -2.16
C ALA A 82 7.30 8.00 -2.23
N ILE A 83 7.26 7.33 -3.39
CA ILE A 83 7.99 6.08 -3.63
C ILE A 83 9.51 6.30 -3.53
N GLU A 84 10.02 7.38 -4.11
CA GLU A 84 11.44 7.74 -4.02
C GLU A 84 11.85 8.02 -2.57
N ALA A 85 11.04 8.76 -1.82
CA ALA A 85 11.28 9.05 -0.41
C ALA A 85 11.30 7.76 0.43
N ALA A 86 10.31 6.87 0.25
CA ALA A 86 10.24 5.59 0.94
C ALA A 86 11.45 4.71 0.59
N GLY A 87 11.78 4.56 -0.69
CA GLY A 87 12.94 3.79 -1.14
C GLY A 87 14.25 4.31 -0.55
N ALA A 88 14.45 5.63 -0.52
CA ALA A 88 15.64 6.26 0.05
C ALA A 88 15.73 6.10 1.58
N ALA A 89 14.58 6.19 2.29
CA ALA A 89 14.52 5.97 3.72
C ALA A 89 14.89 4.54 4.09
N TRP A 90 14.23 3.57 3.48
CA TRP A 90 14.44 2.16 3.77
C TRP A 90 15.83 1.64 3.33
N ALA A 91 16.47 2.27 2.35
CA ALA A 91 17.85 1.95 1.97
C ALA A 91 18.86 2.27 3.10
N ARG A 92 18.49 3.12 4.06
CA ARG A 92 19.33 3.49 5.22
C ARG A 92 19.04 2.67 6.47
N VAL A 93 17.94 1.96 6.50
CA VAL A 93 17.57 1.12 7.64
C VAL A 93 18.43 -0.15 7.62
N ASP A 94 19.13 -0.40 8.72
CA ASP A 94 19.82 -1.67 8.93
C ASP A 94 18.80 -2.72 9.39
N PRO A 95 18.62 -3.83 8.65
CA PRO A 95 17.69 -4.90 9.04
C PRO A 95 18.01 -5.55 10.40
N ALA A 96 19.24 -5.41 10.89
CA ALA A 96 19.69 -5.94 12.18
C ALA A 96 19.65 -4.88 13.30
N ALA A 97 19.26 -3.63 12.99
CA ALA A 97 19.07 -2.61 13.99
C ALA A 97 17.88 -2.91 14.91
N GLY A 98 17.76 -2.15 15.97
CA GLY A 98 16.59 -2.17 16.84
C GLY A 98 15.31 -1.71 16.13
N PRO A 99 14.17 -1.70 16.82
CA PRO A 99 12.88 -1.35 16.22
C PRO A 99 12.89 0.02 15.54
N VAL A 100 12.21 0.11 14.41
CA VAL A 100 11.99 1.37 13.66
C VAL A 100 10.61 1.95 13.97
N GLY A 101 10.45 3.26 13.82
CA GLY A 101 9.16 3.94 13.94
C GLY A 101 8.17 3.51 12.86
N THR A 102 6.89 3.52 13.17
CA THR A 102 5.81 3.21 12.22
C THR A 102 4.73 4.29 12.22
N PRO A 103 4.03 4.52 11.11
CA PRO A 103 2.87 5.40 11.09
C PRO A 103 1.58 4.70 11.57
N LEU A 104 1.64 3.42 11.97
CA LEU A 104 0.46 2.62 12.30
C LEU A 104 0.07 2.81 13.78
N PRO A 105 -1.07 3.46 14.10
CA PRO A 105 -1.61 3.43 15.43
C PRO A 105 -2.22 2.02 15.73
N PRO A 106 -2.10 1.42 16.91
CA PRO A 106 -1.40 1.94 18.09
C PRO A 106 0.04 1.41 18.23
N VAL A 107 0.71 1.02 17.16
CA VAL A 107 2.03 0.38 17.19
C VAL A 107 3.11 1.39 16.80
N PRO A 108 3.75 2.09 17.77
CA PRO A 108 4.67 3.18 17.46
C PRO A 108 6.02 2.72 16.90
N THR A 109 6.41 1.47 17.16
CA THR A 109 7.66 0.87 16.67
C THR A 109 7.49 -0.60 16.33
N MET A 110 8.31 -1.10 15.42
CA MET A 110 8.21 -2.46 14.90
C MET A 110 9.60 -2.98 14.51
N ASP A 111 9.76 -4.30 14.49
CA ASP A 111 10.92 -4.94 13.88
C ASP A 111 11.10 -4.45 12.43
N PRO A 112 12.34 -4.14 11.98
CA PRO A 112 12.57 -3.57 10.64
C PRO A 112 12.03 -4.44 9.48
N GLN A 113 12.11 -5.78 9.59
CA GLN A 113 11.59 -6.66 8.54
C GLN A 113 10.07 -6.63 8.49
N LEU A 114 9.41 -6.65 9.66
CA LEU A 114 7.96 -6.55 9.74
C LEU A 114 7.47 -5.18 9.28
N ALA A 115 8.14 -4.10 9.67
CA ALA A 115 7.80 -2.74 9.27
C ALA A 115 7.94 -2.53 7.76
N ALA A 116 9.03 -3.02 7.16
CA ALA A 116 9.22 -2.99 5.71
C ALA A 116 8.16 -3.83 4.97
N ALA A 117 7.77 -4.98 5.53
CA ALA A 117 6.71 -5.81 4.96
C ALA A 117 5.33 -5.17 5.09
N ALA A 118 5.05 -4.42 6.17
CA ALA A 118 3.81 -3.66 6.34
C ALA A 118 3.74 -2.47 5.35
N CYS A 119 4.85 -1.74 5.17
CA CYS A 119 4.98 -0.71 4.14
C CYS A 119 4.77 -1.30 2.72
N ALA A 120 5.35 -2.48 2.45
CA ALA A 120 5.17 -3.20 1.19
C ALA A 120 3.73 -3.66 0.98
N LEU A 121 3.04 -4.10 2.02
CA LEU A 121 1.64 -4.54 1.97
C LEU A 121 0.75 -3.41 1.48
N ASP A 122 0.89 -2.21 2.05
CA ASP A 122 0.16 -1.02 1.64
C ASP A 122 0.39 -0.72 0.15
N ALA A 123 1.64 -0.56 -0.26
CA ALA A 123 2.01 -0.25 -1.64
C ALA A 123 1.48 -1.29 -2.65
N ALA A 124 1.64 -2.59 -2.35
CA ALA A 124 1.26 -3.67 -3.26
C ALA A 124 -0.25 -3.80 -3.42
N VAL A 125 -1.01 -3.63 -2.33
CA VAL A 125 -2.47 -3.78 -2.36
C VAL A 125 -3.13 -2.58 -3.04
N HIS A 126 -2.64 -1.37 -2.80
CA HIS A 126 -3.13 -0.19 -3.51
C HIS A 126 -2.70 -0.18 -4.99
N ALA A 127 -1.55 -0.76 -5.34
CA ALA A 127 -1.21 -1.03 -6.75
C ALA A 127 -2.25 -1.94 -7.41
N TRP A 128 -2.74 -2.97 -6.69
CA TRP A 128 -3.79 -3.85 -7.18
C TRP A 128 -5.13 -3.11 -7.31
N ASP A 129 -5.55 -2.36 -6.28
CA ASP A 129 -6.79 -1.57 -6.29
C ASP A 129 -6.84 -0.66 -7.53
N VAL A 130 -5.75 0.06 -7.83
CA VAL A 130 -5.63 0.97 -8.97
C VAL A 130 -5.63 0.21 -10.30
N ALA A 131 -4.85 -0.86 -10.40
CA ALA A 131 -4.70 -1.63 -11.64
C ALA A 131 -6.04 -2.22 -12.08
N VAL A 132 -6.77 -2.91 -11.19
CA VAL A 132 -8.06 -3.51 -11.54
C VAL A 132 -9.13 -2.45 -11.85
N ALA A 133 -9.13 -1.32 -11.13
CA ALA A 133 -10.05 -0.21 -11.38
C ALA A 133 -9.86 0.42 -12.76
N THR A 134 -8.63 0.45 -13.26
CA THR A 134 -8.29 1.06 -14.54
C THR A 134 -8.13 0.06 -15.69
N GLY A 135 -8.42 -1.22 -15.45
CA GLY A 135 -8.33 -2.27 -16.48
C GLY A 135 -6.89 -2.67 -16.84
N GLN A 136 -5.93 -2.34 -15.99
CA GLN A 136 -4.56 -2.83 -16.10
C GLN A 136 -4.48 -4.31 -15.64
N PRO A 137 -3.47 -5.08 -16.07
CA PRO A 137 -3.23 -6.41 -15.53
C PRO A 137 -3.04 -6.37 -14.01
N ALA A 138 -3.68 -7.28 -13.28
CA ALA A 138 -3.54 -7.38 -11.82
C ALA A 138 -2.06 -7.66 -11.46
N PRO A 139 -1.42 -6.81 -10.63
CA PRO A 139 0.03 -6.85 -10.45
C PRO A 139 0.50 -7.85 -9.37
N LEU A 140 -0.40 -8.32 -8.49
CA LEU A 140 -0.04 -9.24 -7.41
C LEU A 140 0.26 -10.64 -7.95
N THR A 141 1.39 -11.20 -7.53
CA THR A 141 1.73 -12.60 -7.77
C THR A 141 1.46 -13.45 -6.53
N ALA A 142 1.24 -14.76 -6.72
CA ALA A 142 1.05 -15.69 -5.62
C ALA A 142 2.23 -15.68 -4.64
N GLU A 143 3.45 -15.55 -5.15
CA GLU A 143 4.67 -15.47 -4.32
C GLU A 143 4.67 -14.20 -3.46
N LEU A 144 4.43 -13.03 -4.05
CA LEU A 144 4.39 -11.77 -3.30
C LEU A 144 3.26 -11.78 -2.26
N ALA A 145 2.08 -12.26 -2.62
CA ALA A 145 0.95 -12.36 -1.70
C ALA A 145 1.26 -13.26 -0.49
N ALA A 146 1.93 -14.41 -0.73
CA ALA A 146 2.37 -15.30 0.35
C ALA A 146 3.40 -14.63 1.27
N GLN A 147 4.32 -13.82 0.72
CA GLN A 147 5.31 -13.06 1.50
C GLN A 147 4.68 -11.92 2.31
N LEU A 148 3.60 -11.31 1.83
CA LEU A 148 2.89 -10.21 2.51
C LEU A 148 1.89 -10.70 3.58
N MET A 149 1.36 -11.90 3.47
CA MET A 149 0.35 -12.42 4.39
C MET A 149 0.78 -12.39 5.89
N PRO A 150 2.03 -12.73 6.28
CA PRO A 150 2.48 -12.60 7.67
C PRO A 150 2.37 -11.16 8.20
N ALA A 151 2.75 -10.16 7.41
CA ALA A 151 2.61 -8.76 7.79
C ALA A 151 1.14 -8.35 7.91
N ALA A 152 0.29 -8.78 6.98
CA ALA A 152 -1.15 -8.54 7.05
C ALA A 152 -1.74 -9.09 8.37
N ARG A 153 -1.41 -10.32 8.75
CA ARG A 153 -1.88 -10.92 10.01
C ARG A 153 -1.38 -10.20 11.26
N ALA A 154 -0.17 -9.65 11.20
CA ALA A 154 0.43 -8.94 12.33
C ALA A 154 -0.12 -7.53 12.53
N THR A 155 -0.59 -6.85 11.45
CA THR A 155 -0.88 -5.42 11.49
C THR A 155 -2.34 -5.06 11.23
N VAL A 156 -3.13 -5.89 10.55
CA VAL A 156 -4.47 -5.52 10.08
C VAL A 156 -5.54 -5.62 11.16
N GLU A 157 -5.49 -6.64 12.03
CA GLU A 157 -6.56 -6.88 13.01
C GLU A 157 -6.85 -5.66 13.92
N PRO A 158 -5.84 -4.97 14.53
CA PRO A 158 -6.11 -3.80 15.35
C PRO A 158 -6.59 -2.58 14.55
N LEU A 159 -6.51 -2.62 13.22
CA LEU A 159 -6.90 -1.52 12.31
C LEU A 159 -8.26 -1.75 11.64
N ARG A 160 -8.93 -2.90 11.91
CA ARG A 160 -10.26 -3.16 11.33
C ARG A 160 -11.30 -2.17 11.84
N GLY A 161 -12.19 -1.76 10.92
CA GLY A 161 -13.20 -0.75 11.17
C GLY A 161 -12.70 0.70 11.12
N PHE A 162 -11.36 0.88 11.10
CA PHE A 162 -10.72 2.18 10.90
C PHE A 162 -10.07 2.25 9.50
N ALA A 163 -9.02 1.45 9.25
CA ALA A 163 -8.27 1.43 7.99
C ALA A 163 -8.61 0.22 7.10
N TYR A 164 -9.11 -0.86 7.69
CA TYR A 164 -9.46 -2.07 6.96
C TYR A 164 -10.92 -2.48 7.22
N ALA A 165 -11.59 -2.94 6.17
CA ALA A 165 -12.90 -3.59 6.26
C ALA A 165 -12.79 -4.96 6.96
N ALA A 166 -13.94 -5.56 7.29
CA ALA A 166 -14.00 -6.93 7.77
C ALA A 166 -13.43 -7.88 6.71
N ALA A 167 -12.74 -8.92 7.15
CA ALA A 167 -12.27 -9.97 6.23
C ALA A 167 -13.47 -10.63 5.53
N LEU A 168 -13.30 -10.91 4.25
CA LEU A 168 -14.27 -11.72 3.50
C LEU A 168 -14.04 -13.21 3.80
N PRO A 169 -15.07 -14.04 3.70
CA PRO A 169 -14.93 -15.48 3.89
C PRO A 169 -13.93 -16.08 2.90
N ALA A 170 -12.93 -16.80 3.41
CA ALA A 170 -12.03 -17.58 2.56
C ALA A 170 -12.82 -18.69 1.83
N ARG A 171 -12.51 -18.89 0.56
CA ARG A 171 -13.11 -19.97 -0.26
C ARG A 171 -12.13 -21.13 -0.37
N THR A 172 -12.66 -22.34 -0.41
CA THR A 172 -11.84 -23.53 -0.67
C THR A 172 -11.20 -23.43 -2.05
N GLY A 173 -9.87 -23.49 -2.10
CA GLY A 173 -9.11 -23.39 -3.35
C GLY A 173 -8.68 -21.98 -3.73
N ASP A 174 -8.88 -20.97 -2.86
CA ASP A 174 -8.30 -19.65 -3.05
C ASP A 174 -6.79 -19.74 -3.22
N ASP A 175 -6.27 -19.08 -4.25
CA ASP A 175 -4.83 -18.88 -4.40
C ASP A 175 -4.33 -17.83 -3.37
N PRO A 176 -3.01 -17.70 -3.17
CA PRO A 176 -2.47 -16.75 -2.21
C PRO A 176 -2.90 -15.30 -2.43
N VAL A 177 -3.17 -14.87 -3.67
CA VAL A 177 -3.63 -13.50 -3.98
C VAL A 177 -5.06 -13.33 -3.50
N ALA A 178 -5.95 -14.25 -3.85
CA ALA A 178 -7.34 -14.22 -3.41
C ALA A 178 -7.45 -14.30 -1.88
N ALA A 179 -6.63 -15.15 -1.24
CA ALA A 179 -6.59 -15.27 0.21
C ALA A 179 -6.12 -13.97 0.89
N LEU A 180 -5.08 -13.30 0.36
CA LEU A 180 -4.61 -12.02 0.89
C LEU A 180 -5.67 -10.93 0.73
N LEU A 181 -6.23 -10.77 -0.45
CA LEU A 181 -7.24 -9.76 -0.75
C LEU A 181 -8.49 -9.94 0.13
N ALA A 182 -9.01 -11.16 0.23
CA ALA A 182 -10.14 -11.48 1.09
C ALA A 182 -9.84 -11.18 2.58
N TYR A 183 -8.64 -11.51 3.06
CA TYR A 183 -8.20 -11.17 4.41
C TYR A 183 -8.19 -9.66 4.66
N LEU A 184 -7.85 -8.86 3.64
CA LEU A 184 -7.85 -7.39 3.70
C LEU A 184 -9.23 -6.78 3.46
N GLY A 185 -10.29 -7.59 3.29
CA GLY A 185 -11.66 -7.13 3.04
C GLY A 185 -11.94 -6.72 1.59
N ARG A 186 -11.10 -7.13 0.65
CA ARG A 186 -11.26 -6.86 -0.79
C ARG A 186 -11.81 -8.07 -1.52
N ASP A 187 -12.79 -7.86 -2.41
CA ASP A 187 -13.27 -8.93 -3.30
C ASP A 187 -12.22 -9.23 -4.38
N PRO A 188 -11.61 -10.44 -4.40
CA PRO A 188 -10.64 -10.81 -5.41
C PRO A 188 -11.18 -10.81 -6.86
N HIS A 189 -12.51 -10.85 -7.00
CA HIS A 189 -13.20 -10.85 -8.28
C HIS A 189 -13.89 -9.50 -8.59
N TRP A 190 -13.45 -8.45 -7.91
CA TRP A 190 -14.00 -7.12 -8.13
C TRP A 190 -13.95 -6.72 -9.61
N THR A 191 -15.05 -6.21 -10.10
CA THR A 191 -15.20 -5.67 -11.45
C THR A 191 -15.93 -4.33 -11.37
N LYS A 192 -15.52 -3.39 -12.22
CA LYS A 192 -16.15 -2.08 -12.38
C LYS A 192 -17.55 -2.22 -13.00
#